data_18f6faea06f7010ebfcfe44d514f2f54
#
_entry.id   18f6faea06f7010ebfcfe44d514f2f54
#
_cell.length_a   1.000
_cell.length_b   1.000
_cell.length_c   1.000
_cell.angle_alpha   90.00
_cell.angle_beta   90.00
_cell.angle_gamma   90.00
#
_symmetry.space_group_name_H-M   'P 1'
#
loop_
_entity.id
_entity.type
_entity.pdbx_description
1 polymer ?
#
loop_
_entity_poly.entity_id
_entity_poly.type
_entity_poly.pdbx_seq_one_letter_code
_entity_poly.pdbx_strand_id
1 'polypeptide(L)' 'MKINRKKLELAKARACMGQKEIVAAEFPAGTLTNAMTGKNVKPETAGRLAKVLGVDVLDLIDTDN' A
#
# COMPACT_ATOMS: atom_id res chain seq x y z
N MET A 1 7.74 7.21 5.61
CA MET A 1 7.28 7.55 4.25
C MET A 1 5.77 7.44 4.19
N LYS A 2 5.15 8.20 3.31
CA LYS A 2 3.70 8.22 3.19
C LYS A 2 3.25 7.54 1.92
N ILE A 3 2.18 6.77 2.04
CA ILE A 3 1.54 6.14 0.89
C ILE A 3 0.62 7.18 0.24
N ASN A 4 0.74 7.36 -1.07
CA ASN A 4 -0.16 8.20 -1.82
C ASN A 4 -1.48 7.46 -2.04
N ARG A 5 -2.59 8.05 -1.59
CA ARG A 5 -3.88 7.38 -1.63
C ARG A 5 -4.33 7.02 -3.04
N LYS A 6 -4.15 7.95 -3.98
CA LYS A 6 -4.54 7.70 -5.37
C LYS A 6 -3.71 6.58 -5.99
N LYS A 7 -2.41 6.59 -5.72
CA LYS A 7 -1.53 5.54 -6.22
C LYS A 7 -1.91 4.19 -5.62
N LEU A 8 -2.25 4.17 -4.33
CA LEU A 8 -2.68 2.94 -3.69
C LEU A 8 -3.97 2.41 -4.32
N GLU A 9 -4.94 3.29 -4.57
CA GLU A 9 -6.18 2.90 -5.22
C GLU A 9 -5.93 2.30 -6.60
N LEU A 10 -5.04 2.92 -7.38
CA LEU A 10 -4.70 2.41 -8.71
C LEU A 10 -3.99 1.06 -8.62
N ALA A 11 -3.10 0.90 -7.64
CA ALA A 11 -2.40 -0.36 -7.45
C ALA A 11 -3.35 -1.48 -7.05
N LYS A 12 -4.29 -1.18 -6.18
CA LYS A 12 -5.33 -2.12 -5.79
C LYS A 12 -6.16 -2.56 -7.00
N ALA A 13 -6.51 -1.59 -7.83
CA ALA A 13 -7.29 -1.88 -9.04
C ALA A 13 -6.51 -2.76 -10.01
N ARG A 14 -5.22 -2.49 -10.18
CA ARG A 14 -4.35 -3.31 -11.03
C ARG A 14 -4.26 -4.74 -10.53
N ALA A 15 -4.20 -4.91 -9.23
CA ALA A 15 -4.09 -6.23 -8.62
C ALA A 15 -5.45 -6.91 -8.47
N CYS A 16 -6.53 -6.19 -8.73
CA CYS A 16 -7.89 -6.67 -8.50
C CYS A 16 -8.08 -7.11 -7.05
N MET A 17 -7.48 -6.37 -6.12
CA MET A 17 -7.50 -6.70 -4.70
C MET A 17 -8.20 -5.61 -3.91
N GLY A 18 -9.20 -6.01 -3.13
CA GLY A 18 -9.80 -5.13 -2.14
C GLY A 18 -9.08 -5.26 -0.82
N GLN A 19 -9.59 -4.54 0.18
CA GLN A 19 -9.01 -4.55 1.51
C GLN A 19 -8.97 -5.96 2.10
N LYS A 20 -10.03 -6.73 1.90
CA LYS A 20 -10.10 -8.11 2.41
C LYS A 20 -9.01 -8.99 1.83
N GLU A 21 -8.78 -8.88 0.53
CA GLU A 21 -7.76 -9.68 -0.14
C GLU A 21 -6.37 -9.33 0.34
N ILE A 22 -6.10 -8.06 0.58
CA ILE A 22 -4.80 -7.63 1.10
C ILE A 22 -4.57 -8.19 2.50
N VAL A 23 -5.59 -8.10 3.36
CA VAL A 23 -5.49 -8.65 4.72
C VAL A 23 -5.33 -10.16 4.67
N ALA A 24 -6.03 -10.83 3.75
CA ALA A 24 -5.92 -12.27 3.58
C ALA A 24 -4.53 -12.69 3.11
N ALA A 25 -3.77 -11.79 2.50
CA ALA A 25 -2.38 -12.04 2.11
C ALA A 25 -1.42 -11.80 3.28
N GLU A 26 -1.93 -11.82 4.50
CA GLU A 26 -1.16 -11.69 5.73
C GLU A 26 -0.59 -10.28 5.95
N PHE A 27 -1.25 -9.27 5.40
CA PHE A 27 -0.90 -7.89 5.65
C PHE A 27 -1.77 -7.37 6.80
N PRO A 28 -1.17 -6.83 7.88
CA PRO A 28 -1.96 -6.41 9.06
C PRO A 28 -2.99 -5.35 8.71
N ALA A 29 -4.23 -5.56 9.16
CA ALA A 29 -5.34 -4.66 8.87
C ALA A 29 -5.11 -3.25 9.41
N GLY A 30 -4.57 -3.14 10.62
CA GLY A 30 -4.29 -1.84 11.22
C GLY A 30 -3.25 -1.05 10.43
N THR A 31 -2.22 -1.74 9.95
CA THR A 31 -1.19 -1.13 9.14
C THR A 31 -1.75 -0.68 7.79
N LEU A 32 -2.63 -1.49 7.20
CA LEU A 32 -3.29 -1.12 5.96
C LEU A 32 -4.14 0.13 6.15
N THR A 33 -4.89 0.21 7.26
CA THR A 33 -5.69 1.39 7.57
C THR A 33 -4.79 2.63 7.67
N ASN A 34 -3.65 2.52 8.34
CA ASN A 34 -2.71 3.63 8.44
C ASN A 34 -2.21 4.07 7.06
N ALA A 35 -1.91 3.12 6.20
CA ALA A 35 -1.47 3.43 4.84
C ALA A 35 -2.57 4.15 4.06
N MET A 36 -3.81 3.69 4.19
CA MET A 36 -4.95 4.25 3.47
C MET A 36 -5.33 5.64 3.95
N THR A 37 -5.03 5.97 5.19
CA THR A 37 -5.38 7.29 5.76
C THR A 37 -4.25 8.31 5.64
N GLY A 38 -3.17 7.96 4.97
CA GLY A 38 -2.07 8.88 4.71
C GLY A 38 -1.10 9.05 5.86
N LYS A 39 -1.14 8.18 6.85
CA LYS A 39 -0.18 8.21 7.94
C LYS A 39 1.17 7.67 7.48
N ASN A 40 2.23 8.11 8.16
CA ASN A 40 3.57 7.60 7.87
C ASN A 40 3.64 6.11 8.13
N VAL A 41 4.31 5.40 7.23
CA VAL A 41 4.59 3.98 7.40
C VAL A 41 6.09 3.76 7.24
N LYS A 42 6.58 2.66 7.77
CA LYS A 42 7.99 2.32 7.62
C LYS A 42 8.27 1.91 6.17
N PRO A 43 9.50 2.18 5.67
CA PRO A 43 9.85 1.78 4.30
C PRO A 43 9.61 0.30 4.03
N GLU A 44 9.94 -0.56 4.98
CA GLU A 44 9.73 -2.00 4.84
C GLU A 44 8.24 -2.34 4.76
N THR A 45 7.39 -1.58 5.44
CA THR A 45 5.94 -1.76 5.36
C THR A 45 5.43 -1.39 3.97
N ALA A 46 5.89 -0.27 3.44
CA ALA A 46 5.53 0.16 2.08
C ALA A 46 5.98 -0.88 1.05
N GLY A 47 7.20 -1.40 1.21
CA GLY A 47 7.72 -2.44 0.33
C GLY A 47 6.91 -3.72 0.40
N ARG A 48 6.49 -4.09 1.60
CA ARG A 48 5.66 -5.29 1.79
C ARG A 48 4.30 -5.15 1.12
N LEU A 49 3.68 -3.98 1.27
CA LEU A 49 2.40 -3.71 0.62
C LEU A 49 2.54 -3.75 -0.91
N ALA A 50 3.61 -3.16 -1.43
CA ALA A 50 3.89 -3.20 -2.87
C ALA A 50 4.02 -4.63 -3.36
N LYS A 51 4.71 -5.47 -2.58
CA LYS A 51 4.89 -6.88 -2.93
C LYS A 51 3.56 -7.63 -2.96
N VAL A 52 2.70 -7.37 -1.98
CA VAL A 52 1.37 -7.98 -1.93
C VAL A 52 0.56 -7.59 -3.17
N LEU A 53 0.66 -6.34 -3.59
CA LEU A 53 -0.07 -5.84 -4.75
C LEU A 53 0.61 -6.13 -6.08
N GLY A 54 1.84 -6.64 -6.05
CA GLY A 54 2.58 -6.95 -7.27
C GLY A 54 3.03 -5.72 -8.04
N VAL A 55 3.28 -4.62 -7.34
CA VAL A 55 3.74 -3.37 -7.96
C VAL A 55 5.05 -2.93 -7.32
N ASP A 56 5.69 -1.93 -7.93
CA ASP A 56 6.87 -1.33 -7.34
C ASP A 56 6.46 -0.38 -6.22
N VAL A 57 7.30 -0.23 -5.21
CA VAL A 57 7.01 0.70 -4.11
C VAL A 57 6.83 2.13 -4.62
N LEU A 58 7.51 2.48 -5.70
CA LEU A 58 7.36 3.80 -6.33
C LEU A 58 5.95 4.03 -6.87
N ASP A 59 5.21 2.96 -7.11
CA ASP A 59 3.82 3.06 -7.55
C ASP A 59 2.86 3.34 -6.40
N LEU A 60 3.36 3.39 -5.17
CA LEU A 60 2.54 3.62 -3.99
C LEU A 60 2.86 4.93 -3.27
N ILE A 61 4.08 5.42 -3.40
CA ILE A 61 4.53 6.58 -2.63
C ILE A 61 4.82 7.77 -3.52
N ASP A 62 4.84 8.94 -2.91
CA ASP A 62 5.33 10.15 -3.56
C ASP A 62 6.82 10.24 -3.31
N THR A 63 7.56 10.46 -4.39
CA THR A 63 9.01 10.52 -4.34
C THR A 63 9.56 11.94 -4.47
N ASP A 64 8.69 12.91 -4.56
CA ASP A 64 9.07 14.30 -4.70
C ASP A 64 9.36 14.91 -3.34
N ASN A 65 10.56 15.38 -3.16
CA ASN A 65 10.93 16.14 -1.97
C ASN A 65 12.27 16.79 -2.15
#